data_fb11b388da14b654447a3ae4f04cda11
#
_entry.id   fb11b388da14b654447a3ae4f04cda11
#
_cell.length_a   1.000
_cell.length_b   1.000
_cell.length_c   1.000
_cell.angle_alpha   90.00
_cell.angle_beta   90.00
_cell.angle_gamma   90.00
#
_symmetry.space_group_name_H-M   'P 1'
#
loop_
_entity.id
_entity.type
_entity.pdbx_description
1 polymer ?
#
loop_
_entity_poly.entity_id
_entity_poly.type
_entity_poly.pdbx_seq_one_letter_code
_entity_poly.pdbx_strand_id
1 'polypeptide(L)'
;MRTSRVAKYEIIDEIGHGGMATVYRARDTRLDRMVALKVMHPHLQGAKEARTRFAREAVTIARLKHPNILEIYDYSGEEGDTHYIATELLTGPTLKQLVDDHPDMPAEIAACLAILITRALSAAHAEGVIHRDVKPENVMMHDNRAVKLTDFGIAQLVDVQGMTVTGQVLGSPAHMAPEQIEGKDCDARSDIFSLGTVLYLLATGHLPFQGRNAHQVLKQIMEGQFREPLMVKPQIGGRLRNIIVRCLKVDPAQRYATAKEVEDDLMAFVRAAGIDNPGEVIARYLQGTRAFSATFRSRIIEAETALGMQAMKSGDVPRAMDAFNRVLAIDERNEQVLSLVHNLGRRQQLRRWSTWAMAVISLAVVVGVLFNARVVQKPEGDLPGKSDSGATNPGTGPVAPGAVAANGPNDAAKQTGAQRPTGTAPGAPSATPIAQPTAADSADRGQGRGAAAKPEVAQPPVDPSAPRHVVLRPIPANVSIGIDGAPLQAFGPSFRAVDLKPGPHVFAFQGALDCCVDETITVNIPPGPGTYVVSHRLRFRAANLIVASNTPAYVVIDEGKARGRTWSVITVQQPNDMIGMHVVRVSADGHRDVVREVRLRAGQLERIEVTLEKVPEVAPPPG
;
A
#
# COMPACT_ATOMS: atom_id res chain seq x y z
N MET A 1 46.76 -15.07 -25.11
CA MET A 1 45.33 -14.81 -25.31
C MET A 1 45.18 -13.87 -26.50
N ARG A 2 44.49 -14.26 -27.58
CA ARG A 2 44.20 -13.32 -28.67
C ARG A 2 43.16 -12.33 -28.14
N THR A 3 43.57 -11.09 -27.88
CA THR A 3 42.67 -10.00 -27.58
C THR A 3 41.73 -9.83 -28.77
N SER A 4 40.44 -10.11 -28.58
CA SER A 4 39.48 -9.89 -29.65
C SER A 4 39.28 -8.38 -29.80
N ARG A 5 39.25 -7.89 -31.05
CA ARG A 5 39.16 -6.47 -31.37
C ARG A 5 37.91 -6.19 -32.19
N VAL A 6 37.20 -5.13 -31.84
CA VAL A 6 36.08 -4.60 -32.61
C VAL A 6 36.45 -3.17 -33.04
N ALA A 7 36.63 -2.97 -34.32
CA ALA A 7 37.12 -1.70 -34.91
C ALA A 7 38.38 -1.18 -34.19
N LYS A 8 38.35 0.00 -33.58
CA LYS A 8 39.44 0.60 -32.80
C LYS A 8 39.45 0.15 -31.32
N TYR A 9 38.52 -0.70 -30.88
CA TYR A 9 38.37 -1.09 -29.49
C TYR A 9 38.98 -2.47 -29.23
N GLU A 10 39.87 -2.54 -28.25
CA GLU A 10 40.45 -3.77 -27.73
C GLU A 10 39.59 -4.28 -26.58
N ILE A 11 38.95 -5.45 -26.74
CA ILE A 11 38.09 -6.06 -25.74
C ILE A 11 38.93 -6.63 -24.61
N ILE A 12 38.59 -6.27 -23.37
CA ILE A 12 39.28 -6.77 -22.17
C ILE A 12 38.50 -7.92 -21.58
N ASP A 13 37.19 -7.69 -21.23
CA ASP A 13 36.31 -8.68 -20.65
C ASP A 13 34.83 -8.32 -20.93
N GLU A 14 33.95 -9.30 -20.72
CA GLU A 14 32.51 -9.11 -20.77
C GLU A 14 32.00 -8.61 -19.42
N ILE A 15 31.20 -7.53 -19.43
CA ILE A 15 30.62 -6.91 -18.23
C ILE A 15 29.10 -7.00 -18.17
N GLY A 16 28.46 -7.42 -19.29
CA GLY A 16 27.01 -7.58 -19.32
C GLY A 16 26.53 -8.31 -20.55
N HIS A 17 25.43 -9.06 -20.40
CA HIS A 17 24.78 -9.80 -21.49
C HIS A 17 23.30 -9.46 -21.52
N GLY A 18 22.80 -8.96 -22.64
CA GLY A 18 21.40 -8.62 -22.85
C GLY A 18 20.79 -9.36 -24.03
N GLY A 19 19.49 -9.24 -24.26
CA GLY A 19 18.79 -9.94 -25.34
C GLY A 19 19.23 -9.56 -26.77
N MET A 20 19.74 -8.35 -26.97
CA MET A 20 20.12 -7.82 -28.30
C MET A 20 21.63 -7.64 -28.48
N ALA A 21 22.37 -7.48 -27.38
CA ALA A 21 23.79 -7.13 -27.42
C ALA A 21 24.51 -7.64 -26.18
N THR A 22 25.82 -7.86 -26.32
CA THR A 22 26.75 -8.08 -25.21
C THR A 22 27.53 -6.80 -24.95
N VAL A 23 27.73 -6.47 -23.68
CA VAL A 23 28.49 -5.30 -23.25
C VAL A 23 29.86 -5.73 -22.76
N TYR A 24 30.90 -5.15 -23.34
CA TYR A 24 32.28 -5.44 -23.00
C TYR A 24 32.94 -4.21 -22.38
N ARG A 25 33.80 -4.43 -21.42
CA ARG A 25 34.84 -3.45 -21.06
C ARG A 25 35.93 -3.50 -22.14
N ALA A 26 36.20 -2.35 -22.75
CA ALA A 26 37.15 -2.24 -23.84
C ALA A 26 38.01 -0.99 -23.71
N ARG A 27 39.16 -0.99 -24.39
CA ARG A 27 40.08 0.15 -24.49
C ARG A 27 39.99 0.76 -25.88
N ASP A 28 39.65 2.05 -25.97
CA ASP A 28 39.81 2.82 -27.21
C ASP A 28 41.31 3.03 -27.47
N THR A 29 41.87 2.33 -28.47
CA THR A 29 43.29 2.36 -28.77
C THR A 29 43.75 3.67 -29.39
N ARG A 30 42.83 4.56 -29.84
CA ARG A 30 43.18 5.87 -30.41
C ARG A 30 43.24 6.96 -29.34
N LEU A 31 42.33 6.91 -28.39
CA LEU A 31 42.18 7.91 -27.33
C LEU A 31 42.75 7.45 -25.97
N ASP A 32 43.24 6.20 -25.92
CA ASP A 32 43.78 5.57 -24.72
C ASP A 32 42.88 5.68 -23.49
N ARG A 33 41.61 5.39 -23.67
CA ARG A 33 40.63 5.44 -22.58
C ARG A 33 39.80 4.15 -22.50
N MET A 34 39.32 3.85 -21.31
CA MET A 34 38.39 2.76 -21.07
C MET A 34 36.96 3.16 -21.47
N VAL A 35 36.25 2.22 -22.10
CA VAL A 35 34.88 2.40 -22.56
C VAL A 35 34.03 1.15 -22.25
N ALA A 36 32.71 1.30 -22.16
CA ALA A 36 31.78 0.19 -22.30
C ALA A 36 31.40 0.07 -23.78
N LEU A 37 31.61 -1.10 -24.36
CA LEU A 37 31.33 -1.39 -25.76
C LEU A 37 30.14 -2.36 -25.88
N LYS A 38 28.99 -1.84 -26.25
CA LYS A 38 27.76 -2.62 -26.50
C LYS A 38 27.80 -3.13 -27.93
N VAL A 39 27.97 -4.44 -28.11
CA VAL A 39 28.09 -5.09 -29.42
C VAL A 39 26.87 -5.93 -29.71
N MET A 40 26.19 -5.66 -30.84
CA MET A 40 25.02 -6.40 -31.27
C MET A 40 25.34 -7.86 -31.54
N HIS A 41 24.44 -8.78 -31.11
CA HIS A 41 24.61 -10.21 -31.36
C HIS A 41 24.65 -10.55 -32.85
N PRO A 42 25.56 -11.47 -33.28
CA PRO A 42 25.71 -11.82 -34.69
C PRO A 42 24.42 -12.27 -35.38
N HIS A 43 23.54 -13.00 -34.68
CA HIS A 43 22.28 -13.48 -35.23
C HIS A 43 21.26 -12.37 -35.50
N LEU A 44 21.41 -11.18 -34.89
CA LEU A 44 20.56 -10.00 -35.09
C LEU A 44 21.12 -9.02 -36.12
N GLN A 45 22.40 -9.15 -36.49
CA GLN A 45 23.05 -8.24 -37.45
C GLN A 45 22.40 -8.32 -38.86
N GLY A 46 21.83 -9.47 -39.22
CA GLY A 46 21.06 -9.63 -40.49
C GLY A 46 19.65 -9.02 -40.46
N ALA A 47 19.08 -8.74 -39.27
CA ALA A 47 17.72 -8.23 -39.13
C ALA A 47 17.70 -6.70 -39.24
N LYS A 48 17.13 -6.18 -40.31
CA LYS A 48 17.06 -4.72 -40.57
C LYS A 48 16.39 -3.95 -39.44
N GLU A 49 15.31 -4.49 -38.89
CA GLU A 49 14.54 -3.90 -37.78
C GLU A 49 15.41 -3.79 -36.51
N ALA A 50 16.21 -4.81 -36.18
CA ALA A 50 17.08 -4.79 -35.01
C ALA A 50 18.20 -3.74 -35.17
N ARG A 51 18.81 -3.65 -36.36
CA ARG A 51 19.82 -2.62 -36.66
C ARG A 51 19.25 -1.21 -36.57
N THR A 52 18.07 -0.97 -37.18
CA THR A 52 17.42 0.34 -37.14
C THR A 52 17.10 0.77 -35.70
N ARG A 53 16.68 -0.16 -34.84
CA ARG A 53 16.44 0.12 -33.40
C ARG A 53 17.72 0.49 -32.70
N PHE A 54 18.77 -0.30 -32.88
CA PHE A 54 20.09 -0.09 -32.27
C PHE A 54 20.69 1.27 -32.71
N ALA A 55 20.55 1.61 -33.99
CA ALA A 55 20.97 2.89 -34.54
C ALA A 55 20.19 4.07 -33.94
N ARG A 56 18.85 3.94 -33.83
CA ARG A 56 18.01 4.99 -33.24
C ARG A 56 18.37 5.24 -31.79
N GLU A 57 18.61 4.19 -31.00
CA GLU A 57 19.04 4.32 -29.61
C GLU A 57 20.32 5.14 -29.53
N ALA A 58 21.34 4.77 -30.33
CA ALA A 58 22.61 5.49 -30.36
C ALA A 58 22.47 6.97 -30.74
N VAL A 59 21.79 7.26 -31.86
CA VAL A 59 21.63 8.64 -32.38
C VAL A 59 20.80 9.51 -31.44
N THR A 60 19.76 8.96 -30.83
CA THR A 60 18.89 9.71 -29.92
C THR A 60 19.63 10.07 -28.63
N ILE A 61 20.31 9.11 -28.02
CA ILE A 61 21.03 9.35 -26.76
C ILE A 61 22.26 10.24 -26.98
N ALA A 62 22.96 10.12 -28.12
CA ALA A 62 24.13 10.95 -28.44
C ALA A 62 23.85 12.47 -28.46
N ARG A 63 22.59 12.87 -28.64
CA ARG A 63 22.16 14.28 -28.57
C ARG A 63 21.96 14.76 -27.13
N LEU A 64 21.74 13.85 -26.18
CA LEU A 64 21.46 14.17 -24.79
C LEU A 64 22.77 14.36 -24.02
N LYS A 65 23.11 15.60 -23.70
CA LYS A 65 24.27 15.93 -22.85
C LYS A 65 23.81 16.36 -21.47
N HIS A 66 23.85 15.43 -20.51
CA HIS A 66 23.44 15.70 -19.14
C HIS A 66 24.25 14.84 -18.15
N PRO A 67 24.65 15.37 -16.98
CA PRO A 67 25.47 14.64 -16.00
C PRO A 67 24.82 13.34 -15.49
N ASN A 68 23.49 13.24 -15.54
CA ASN A 68 22.74 12.05 -15.10
C ASN A 68 22.25 11.16 -16.28
N ILE A 69 22.76 11.36 -17.50
CA ILE A 69 22.50 10.49 -18.67
C ILE A 69 23.81 9.84 -19.09
N LEU A 70 23.76 8.57 -19.50
CA LEU A 70 24.92 7.85 -20.05
C LEU A 70 25.44 8.55 -21.30
N GLU A 71 26.73 8.88 -21.33
CA GLU A 71 27.37 9.53 -22.46
C GLU A 71 27.78 8.52 -23.54
N ILE A 72 27.32 8.74 -24.79
CA ILE A 72 27.75 7.98 -25.95
C ILE A 72 28.96 8.67 -26.57
N TYR A 73 30.02 7.89 -26.76
CA TYR A 73 31.26 8.36 -27.36
C TYR A 73 31.38 8.09 -28.86
N ASP A 74 30.77 6.96 -29.31
CA ASP A 74 30.90 6.51 -30.68
C ASP A 74 29.83 5.48 -31.04
N TYR A 75 29.52 5.38 -32.31
CA TYR A 75 28.58 4.42 -32.87
C TYR A 75 29.10 3.95 -34.24
N SER A 76 28.98 2.65 -34.54
CA SER A 76 29.49 2.04 -35.76
C SER A 76 28.85 2.52 -37.07
N GLY A 77 27.71 3.20 -36.98
CA GLY A 77 26.88 3.48 -38.16
C GLY A 77 25.99 2.29 -38.55
N GLU A 78 25.28 2.46 -39.66
CA GLU A 78 24.43 1.40 -40.23
C GLU A 78 25.19 0.50 -41.20
N GLU A 79 26.40 0.91 -41.64
CA GLU A 79 27.24 0.23 -42.57
C GLU A 79 28.32 -0.60 -41.85
N GLY A 80 28.54 -1.84 -42.28
CA GLY A 80 29.56 -2.76 -41.75
C GLY A 80 28.99 -4.03 -41.13
N ASP A 81 29.87 -4.99 -40.89
CA ASP A 81 29.55 -6.33 -40.41
C ASP A 81 29.35 -6.42 -38.90
N THR A 82 29.72 -5.39 -38.15
CA THR A 82 29.64 -5.40 -36.67
C THR A 82 29.07 -4.08 -36.18
N HIS A 83 27.89 -4.15 -35.58
CA HIS A 83 27.22 -2.98 -34.99
C HIS A 83 27.56 -2.85 -33.52
N TYR A 84 28.09 -1.67 -33.13
CA TYR A 84 28.45 -1.37 -31.74
C TYR A 84 28.08 0.07 -31.34
N ILE A 85 27.93 0.28 -30.03
CA ILE A 85 27.85 1.59 -29.38
C ILE A 85 28.95 1.63 -28.32
N ALA A 86 29.79 2.66 -28.32
CA ALA A 86 30.80 2.90 -27.29
C ALA A 86 30.35 4.03 -26.37
N THR A 87 30.37 3.77 -25.08
CA THR A 87 29.89 4.71 -24.05
C THR A 87 30.91 4.93 -22.96
N GLU A 88 30.68 5.88 -22.07
CA GLU A 88 31.41 5.95 -20.81
C GLU A 88 31.29 4.62 -20.05
N LEU A 89 32.38 4.22 -19.38
CA LEU A 89 32.41 3.01 -18.55
C LEU A 89 31.93 3.36 -17.15
N LEU A 90 30.78 2.83 -16.77
CA LEU A 90 30.25 2.97 -15.42
C LEU A 90 30.79 1.83 -14.53
N THR A 91 31.34 2.18 -13.38
CA THR A 91 32.03 1.22 -12.49
C THR A 91 31.26 0.88 -11.22
N GLY A 92 30.18 1.62 -10.92
CA GLY A 92 29.36 1.41 -9.74
C GLY A 92 28.24 0.39 -9.95
N PRO A 93 27.50 0.06 -8.87
CA PRO A 93 26.39 -0.87 -8.94
C PRO A 93 25.19 -0.27 -9.68
N THR A 94 24.30 -1.14 -10.17
CA THR A 94 22.96 -0.73 -10.58
C THR A 94 22.14 -0.29 -9.37
N LEU A 95 21.10 0.50 -9.60
CA LEU A 95 20.18 0.91 -8.53
C LEU A 95 19.46 -0.31 -7.92
N LYS A 96 19.26 -1.38 -8.70
CA LYS A 96 18.72 -2.66 -8.21
C LYS A 96 19.65 -3.27 -7.15
N GLN A 97 20.93 -3.40 -7.46
CA GLN A 97 21.96 -3.90 -6.52
C GLN A 97 22.04 -2.99 -5.28
N LEU A 98 21.98 -1.67 -5.47
CA LEU A 98 22.03 -0.73 -4.35
C LEU A 98 20.84 -0.91 -3.37
N VAL A 99 19.64 -1.17 -3.89
CA VAL A 99 18.45 -1.43 -3.05
C VAL A 99 18.60 -2.77 -2.31
N ASP A 100 19.09 -3.79 -2.99
CA ASP A 100 19.28 -5.11 -2.39
C ASP A 100 20.34 -5.06 -1.26
N ASP A 101 21.41 -4.28 -1.43
CA ASP A 101 22.47 -4.08 -0.44
C ASP A 101 22.05 -3.15 0.72
N HIS A 102 21.06 -2.28 0.49
CA HIS A 102 20.60 -1.27 1.45
C HIS A 102 19.06 -1.27 1.63
N PRO A 103 18.47 -2.35 2.14
CA PRO A 103 16.99 -2.48 2.25
C PRO A 103 16.37 -1.44 3.20
N ASP A 104 17.15 -0.93 4.17
CA ASP A 104 16.70 0.08 5.15
C ASP A 104 17.10 1.52 4.76
N MET A 105 17.19 1.79 3.46
CA MET A 105 17.53 3.13 2.96
C MET A 105 16.60 4.20 3.55
N PRO A 106 17.16 5.32 4.07
CA PRO A 106 16.35 6.47 4.51
C PRO A 106 15.52 7.06 3.37
N ALA A 107 14.32 7.53 3.69
CA ALA A 107 13.41 8.11 2.70
C ALA A 107 14.01 9.30 1.93
N GLU A 108 14.84 10.11 2.59
CA GLU A 108 15.54 11.25 1.99
C GLU A 108 16.60 10.79 0.99
N ILE A 109 17.30 9.68 1.24
CA ILE A 109 18.26 9.13 0.29
C ILE A 109 17.52 8.58 -0.92
N ALA A 110 16.41 7.88 -0.72
CA ALA A 110 15.52 7.44 -1.80
C ALA A 110 15.05 8.63 -2.66
N ALA A 111 14.63 9.73 -2.02
CA ALA A 111 14.23 10.95 -2.71
C ALA A 111 15.41 11.62 -3.45
N CYS A 112 16.61 11.66 -2.85
CA CYS A 112 17.80 12.19 -3.51
C CYS A 112 18.17 11.42 -4.78
N LEU A 113 18.11 10.08 -4.74
CA LEU A 113 18.33 9.23 -5.93
C LEU A 113 17.27 9.52 -7.01
N ALA A 114 16.00 9.59 -6.61
CA ALA A 114 14.90 9.91 -7.52
C ALA A 114 15.05 11.30 -8.15
N ILE A 115 15.52 12.32 -7.41
CA ILE A 115 15.80 13.66 -7.96
C ILE A 115 16.81 13.60 -9.11
N LEU A 116 17.90 12.84 -8.96
CA LEU A 116 18.90 12.74 -10.01
C LEU A 116 18.36 12.02 -11.26
N ILE A 117 17.53 10.99 -11.07
CA ILE A 117 16.82 10.33 -12.19
C ILE A 117 15.85 11.30 -12.85
N THR A 118 15.09 12.07 -12.06
CA THR A 118 14.12 13.04 -12.55
C THR A 118 14.78 14.13 -13.39
N ARG A 119 16.00 14.59 -13.01
CA ARG A 119 16.79 15.52 -13.78
C ARG A 119 17.20 14.96 -15.14
N ALA A 120 17.61 13.68 -15.19
CA ALA A 120 17.87 12.99 -16.43
C ALA A 120 16.64 12.93 -17.34
N LEU A 121 15.48 12.56 -16.79
CA LEU A 121 14.22 12.52 -17.51
C LEU A 121 13.79 13.90 -18.01
N SER A 122 13.90 14.95 -17.17
CA SER A 122 13.59 16.32 -17.58
C SER A 122 14.43 16.77 -18.77
N ALA A 123 15.74 16.45 -18.76
CA ALA A 123 16.63 16.78 -19.88
C ALA A 123 16.25 16.03 -21.16
N ALA A 124 15.91 14.75 -21.05
CA ALA A 124 15.47 13.94 -22.20
C ALA A 124 14.13 14.44 -22.76
N HIS A 125 13.16 14.72 -21.89
CA HIS A 125 11.83 15.21 -22.27
C HIS A 125 11.90 16.59 -22.97
N ALA A 126 12.85 17.46 -22.56
CA ALA A 126 13.06 18.75 -23.21
C ALA A 126 13.52 18.61 -24.68
N GLU A 127 14.22 17.52 -25.01
CA GLU A 127 14.63 17.16 -26.39
C GLU A 127 13.57 16.27 -27.11
N GLY A 128 12.39 16.09 -26.52
CA GLY A 128 11.31 15.26 -27.09
C GLY A 128 11.57 13.77 -27.00
N VAL A 129 12.49 13.33 -26.14
CA VAL A 129 12.87 11.91 -25.96
C VAL A 129 12.17 11.35 -24.72
N ILE A 130 11.40 10.29 -24.90
CA ILE A 130 10.75 9.53 -23.83
C ILE A 130 11.55 8.26 -23.60
N HIS A 131 11.89 7.95 -22.34
CA HIS A 131 12.75 6.81 -22.00
C HIS A 131 12.06 5.46 -22.17
N ARG A 132 10.80 5.31 -21.71
CA ARG A 132 9.92 4.14 -21.84
C ARG A 132 10.33 2.87 -21.10
N ASP A 133 11.51 2.82 -20.51
CA ASP A 133 12.01 1.66 -19.75
C ASP A 133 12.77 2.10 -18.48
N VAL A 134 12.17 3.03 -17.71
CA VAL A 134 12.74 3.49 -16.44
C VAL A 134 12.56 2.39 -15.39
N LYS A 135 13.66 1.76 -15.00
CA LYS A 135 13.69 0.68 -13.99
C LYS A 135 15.03 0.69 -13.26
N PRO A 136 15.15 0.04 -12.09
CA PRO A 136 16.37 0.06 -11.29
C PRO A 136 17.60 -0.52 -11.99
N GLU A 137 17.40 -1.46 -12.93
CA GLU A 137 18.48 -2.06 -13.72
C GLU A 137 19.10 -1.06 -14.71
N ASN A 138 18.31 -0.10 -15.20
CA ASN A 138 18.73 0.93 -16.17
C ASN A 138 19.21 2.22 -15.50
N VAL A 139 19.45 2.18 -14.20
CA VAL A 139 20.04 3.29 -13.43
C VAL A 139 21.30 2.77 -12.75
N MET A 140 22.45 3.37 -13.06
CA MET A 140 23.73 2.96 -12.53
C MET A 140 24.38 4.09 -11.72
N MET A 141 25.13 3.70 -10.71
CA MET A 141 26.02 4.61 -9.99
C MET A 141 27.31 4.80 -10.79
N HIS A 142 27.82 6.01 -10.80
CA HIS A 142 29.14 6.34 -11.36
C HIS A 142 30.01 6.94 -10.27
N ASP A 143 31.18 6.32 -10.01
CA ASP A 143 32.15 6.72 -9.00
C ASP A 143 31.55 6.98 -7.60
N ASN A 144 30.47 6.27 -7.25
CA ASN A 144 29.71 6.45 -6.02
C ASN A 144 29.22 7.91 -5.76
N ARG A 145 29.14 8.74 -6.78
CA ARG A 145 28.78 10.16 -6.66
C ARG A 145 27.65 10.60 -7.58
N ALA A 146 27.57 9.99 -8.76
CA ALA A 146 26.57 10.34 -9.77
C ALA A 146 25.66 9.16 -10.06
N VAL A 147 24.41 9.47 -10.38
CA VAL A 147 23.45 8.53 -10.95
C VAL A 147 23.41 8.75 -12.45
N LYS A 148 23.50 7.68 -13.23
CA LYS A 148 23.42 7.68 -14.68
C LYS A 148 22.24 6.84 -15.15
N LEU A 149 21.33 7.45 -15.91
CA LEU A 149 20.25 6.77 -16.59
C LEU A 149 20.77 6.19 -17.91
N THR A 150 20.56 4.89 -18.13
CA THR A 150 21.08 4.12 -19.28
C THR A 150 19.93 3.50 -20.06
N ASP A 151 20.21 2.92 -21.23
CA ASP A 151 19.31 2.07 -22.01
C ASP A 151 17.92 2.69 -22.25
N PHE A 152 17.88 3.81 -22.99
CA PHE A 152 16.62 4.41 -23.43
C PHE A 152 15.84 3.42 -24.31
N GLY A 153 14.64 3.04 -23.84
CA GLY A 153 13.82 1.94 -24.38
C GLY A 153 13.17 2.21 -25.75
N ILE A 154 13.88 2.81 -26.69
CA ILE A 154 13.41 3.07 -28.06
C ILE A 154 13.06 1.74 -28.77
N ALA A 155 13.59 0.62 -28.29
CA ALA A 155 13.36 -0.71 -28.83
C ALA A 155 11.99 -1.31 -28.44
N GLN A 156 11.33 -0.86 -27.37
CA GLN A 156 10.11 -1.49 -26.84
C GLN A 156 8.82 -1.20 -27.63
N LEU A 157 8.81 -0.22 -28.54
CA LEU A 157 7.61 0.15 -29.31
C LEU A 157 7.02 -0.98 -30.17
N VAL A 158 7.76 -2.05 -30.42
CA VAL A 158 7.33 -3.15 -31.33
C VAL A 158 7.02 -4.45 -30.59
N ASP A 159 7.57 -4.63 -29.38
CA ASP A 159 7.39 -5.89 -28.64
C ASP A 159 6.01 -6.01 -27.96
N VAL A 160 5.32 -4.89 -27.70
CA VAL A 160 3.96 -4.93 -27.14
C VAL A 160 2.96 -5.56 -28.12
N GLN A 161 3.17 -5.38 -29.43
CA GLN A 161 2.34 -6.05 -30.47
C GLN A 161 2.68 -7.55 -30.60
N GLY A 162 3.91 -7.96 -30.24
CA GLY A 162 4.35 -9.37 -30.22
C GLY A 162 3.91 -10.12 -28.94
N MET A 163 3.67 -9.42 -27.83
CA MET A 163 3.24 -10.01 -26.55
C MET A 163 1.88 -10.71 -26.62
N THR A 164 1.01 -10.32 -27.55
CA THR A 164 -0.31 -10.95 -27.72
C THR A 164 -0.27 -12.29 -28.44
N VAL A 165 0.81 -12.58 -29.18
CA VAL A 165 0.90 -13.77 -30.06
C VAL A 165 1.60 -14.96 -29.37
N THR A 166 2.59 -14.70 -28.50
CA THR A 166 3.41 -15.78 -27.90
C THR A 166 3.16 -16.03 -26.40
N GLY A 167 2.42 -15.17 -25.71
CA GLY A 167 2.12 -15.31 -24.26
C GLY A 167 3.34 -15.20 -23.33
N GLN A 168 4.52 -14.90 -23.85
CA GLN A 168 5.74 -14.70 -23.08
C GLN A 168 6.01 -13.20 -22.91
N VAL A 169 5.89 -12.71 -21.69
CA VAL A 169 6.28 -11.34 -21.31
C VAL A 169 7.81 -11.30 -21.20
N LEU A 170 8.48 -10.72 -22.19
CA LEU A 170 9.94 -10.50 -22.13
C LEU A 170 10.23 -9.29 -21.24
N GLY A 171 10.90 -9.49 -20.11
CA GLY A 171 11.27 -8.44 -19.16
C GLY A 171 10.40 -8.38 -17.89
N SER A 172 10.71 -7.47 -16.98
CA SER A 172 9.93 -7.26 -15.75
C SER A 172 8.80 -6.24 -15.99
N PRO A 173 7.52 -6.63 -16.01
CA PRO A 173 6.42 -5.73 -16.28
C PRO A 173 6.13 -4.74 -15.13
N ALA A 174 6.81 -4.89 -13.97
CA ALA A 174 6.51 -4.17 -12.75
C ALA A 174 6.69 -2.65 -12.82
N HIS A 175 7.38 -2.15 -13.85
CA HIS A 175 7.66 -0.74 -14.05
C HIS A 175 6.93 -0.14 -15.27
N MET A 176 6.17 -0.94 -16.03
CA MET A 176 5.42 -0.46 -17.19
C MET A 176 4.27 0.46 -16.79
N ALA A 177 4.07 1.54 -17.54
CA ALA A 177 2.90 2.40 -17.36
C ALA A 177 1.63 1.76 -17.95
N PRO A 178 0.43 2.06 -17.41
CA PRO A 178 -0.84 1.52 -17.92
C PRO A 178 -1.03 1.72 -19.43
N GLU A 179 -0.74 2.90 -19.95
CA GLU A 179 -0.84 3.22 -21.38
C GLU A 179 0.12 2.40 -22.25
N GLN A 180 1.30 2.01 -21.73
CA GLN A 180 2.21 1.10 -22.43
C GLN A 180 1.62 -0.31 -22.53
N ILE A 181 0.97 -0.79 -21.47
CA ILE A 181 0.32 -2.10 -21.43
C ILE A 181 -0.86 -2.13 -22.40
N GLU A 182 -1.59 -1.03 -22.52
CA GLU A 182 -2.72 -0.89 -23.45
C GLU A 182 -2.28 -0.66 -24.91
N GLY A 183 -0.98 -0.47 -25.18
CA GLY A 183 -0.46 -0.14 -26.50
C GLY A 183 -0.87 1.26 -27.01
N LYS A 184 -1.20 2.17 -26.10
CA LYS A 184 -1.52 3.56 -26.40
C LYS A 184 -0.25 4.40 -26.59
N ASP A 185 -0.42 5.61 -27.11
CA ASP A 185 0.68 6.56 -27.24
C ASP A 185 1.23 6.93 -25.86
N CYS A 186 2.54 6.82 -25.74
CA CYS A 186 3.29 7.14 -24.52
C CYS A 186 3.88 8.55 -24.61
N ASP A 187 3.73 9.33 -23.56
CA ASP A 187 4.36 10.63 -23.39
C ASP A 187 5.28 10.67 -22.14
N ALA A 188 5.77 11.84 -21.79
CA ALA A 188 6.63 12.05 -20.60
C ALA A 188 6.01 11.53 -19.30
N ARG A 189 4.69 11.46 -19.21
CA ARG A 189 3.97 10.97 -18.01
C ARG A 189 4.04 9.45 -17.86
N SER A 190 4.38 8.70 -18.91
CA SER A 190 4.69 7.28 -18.83
C SER A 190 5.99 7.04 -18.03
N ASP A 191 7.03 7.84 -18.30
CA ASP A 191 8.28 7.79 -17.53
C ASP A 191 8.06 8.21 -16.07
N ILE A 192 7.15 9.16 -15.80
CA ILE A 192 6.77 9.57 -14.44
C ILE A 192 6.11 8.43 -13.66
N PHE A 193 5.27 7.61 -14.31
CA PHE A 193 4.71 6.42 -13.68
C PHE A 193 5.82 5.41 -13.31
N SER A 194 6.70 5.12 -14.26
CA SER A 194 7.84 4.22 -14.05
C SER A 194 8.78 4.74 -12.95
N LEU A 195 9.09 6.04 -12.93
CA LEU A 195 9.79 6.70 -11.83
C LEU A 195 9.07 6.53 -10.49
N GLY A 196 7.74 6.62 -10.47
CA GLY A 196 6.91 6.36 -9.30
C GLY A 196 7.10 4.96 -8.73
N THR A 197 7.21 3.94 -9.60
CA THR A 197 7.47 2.55 -9.19
C THR A 197 8.88 2.39 -8.62
N VAL A 198 9.88 3.07 -9.22
CA VAL A 198 11.26 3.09 -8.72
C VAL A 198 11.34 3.80 -7.37
N LEU A 199 10.70 4.97 -7.23
CA LEU A 199 10.66 5.71 -5.96
C LEU A 199 9.96 4.93 -4.85
N TYR A 200 8.86 4.22 -5.17
CA TYR A 200 8.20 3.33 -4.22
C TYR A 200 9.18 2.23 -3.74
N LEU A 201 9.90 1.58 -4.66
CA LEU A 201 10.90 0.56 -4.33
C LEU A 201 12.02 1.13 -3.46
N LEU A 202 12.61 2.26 -3.83
CA LEU A 202 13.67 2.93 -3.07
C LEU A 202 13.22 3.29 -1.65
N ALA A 203 12.00 3.82 -1.53
CA ALA A 203 11.47 4.29 -0.24
C ALA A 203 11.05 3.15 0.68
N THR A 204 10.53 2.05 0.15
CA THR A 204 9.90 0.97 0.94
C THR A 204 10.69 -0.34 0.96
N GLY A 205 11.63 -0.54 0.03
CA GLY A 205 12.32 -1.81 -0.21
C GLY A 205 11.47 -2.85 -0.97
N HIS A 206 10.29 -2.48 -1.46
CA HIS A 206 9.35 -3.39 -2.12
C HIS A 206 8.81 -2.78 -3.42
N LEU A 207 8.49 -3.62 -4.40
CA LEU A 207 7.78 -3.15 -5.59
C LEU A 207 6.31 -2.81 -5.24
N PRO A 208 5.71 -1.78 -5.86
CA PRO A 208 4.29 -1.45 -5.63
C PRO A 208 3.36 -2.55 -6.16
N PHE A 209 3.67 -3.09 -7.33
CA PHE A 209 2.89 -4.13 -8.00
C PHE A 209 3.63 -5.46 -7.95
N GLN A 210 3.01 -6.49 -7.35
CA GLN A 210 3.62 -7.79 -7.14
C GLN A 210 2.60 -8.88 -7.44
N GLY A 211 3.02 -9.90 -8.20
CA GLY A 211 2.15 -11.04 -8.55
C GLY A 211 2.95 -12.32 -8.72
N ARG A 212 2.26 -13.46 -8.71
CA ARG A 212 2.86 -14.78 -8.95
C ARG A 212 3.30 -14.98 -10.41
N ASN A 213 2.76 -14.18 -11.30
CA ASN A 213 3.08 -14.17 -12.72
C ASN A 213 2.90 -12.77 -13.32
N ALA A 214 3.44 -12.57 -14.52
CA ALA A 214 3.38 -11.29 -15.22
C ALA A 214 1.95 -10.76 -15.40
N HIS A 215 0.99 -11.63 -15.70
CA HIS A 215 -0.41 -11.24 -15.91
C HIS A 215 -1.03 -10.61 -14.65
N GLN A 216 -0.75 -11.16 -13.46
CA GLN A 216 -1.22 -10.57 -12.20
C GLN A 216 -0.61 -9.20 -11.93
N VAL A 217 0.68 -9.02 -12.25
CA VAL A 217 1.36 -7.71 -12.13
C VAL A 217 0.73 -6.70 -13.07
N LEU A 218 0.54 -7.04 -14.34
CA LEU A 218 -0.10 -6.18 -15.33
C LEU A 218 -1.53 -5.79 -14.91
N LYS A 219 -2.31 -6.76 -14.41
CA LYS A 219 -3.64 -6.50 -13.89
C LYS A 219 -3.63 -5.48 -12.74
N GLN A 220 -2.74 -5.64 -11.75
CA GLN A 220 -2.63 -4.69 -10.63
C GLN A 220 -2.25 -3.28 -11.09
N ILE A 221 -1.35 -3.17 -12.09
CA ILE A 221 -0.98 -1.89 -12.69
C ILE A 221 -2.21 -1.21 -13.31
N MET A 222 -2.97 -1.96 -14.12
CA MET A 222 -4.18 -1.44 -14.79
C MET A 222 -5.28 -1.02 -13.83
N GLU A 223 -5.39 -1.72 -12.69
CA GLU A 223 -6.36 -1.40 -11.64
C GLU A 223 -5.83 -0.37 -10.62
N GLY A 224 -4.56 0.01 -10.71
CA GLY A 224 -3.92 0.91 -9.74
C GLY A 224 -3.88 0.32 -8.33
N GLN A 225 -3.83 -1.01 -8.21
CA GLN A 225 -3.86 -1.71 -6.92
C GLN A 225 -2.46 -1.97 -6.39
N PHE A 226 -2.03 -1.16 -5.46
CA PHE A 226 -0.75 -1.35 -4.74
C PHE A 226 -0.95 -1.14 -3.23
N ARG A 227 -0.03 -1.68 -2.45
CA ARG A 227 -0.03 -1.45 -1.00
C ARG A 227 0.28 0.01 -0.72
N GLU A 228 -0.52 0.61 0.19
CA GLU A 228 -0.30 1.98 0.65
C GLU A 228 1.13 2.12 1.22
N PRO A 229 1.97 3.03 0.70
CA PRO A 229 3.38 3.16 1.10
C PRO A 229 3.58 3.31 2.62
N LEU A 230 2.72 4.07 3.31
CA LEU A 230 2.79 4.23 4.77
C LEU A 230 2.48 2.95 5.54
N MET A 231 1.72 2.03 4.96
CA MET A 231 1.47 0.72 5.58
C MET A 231 2.66 -0.23 5.45
N VAL A 232 3.52 -0.01 4.44
CA VAL A 232 4.76 -0.79 4.25
C VAL A 232 5.90 -0.22 5.09
N LYS A 233 6.10 1.10 5.05
CA LYS A 233 7.17 1.78 5.79
C LYS A 233 6.70 3.16 6.29
N PRO A 234 6.16 3.26 7.51
CA PRO A 234 5.62 4.52 8.06
C PRO A 234 6.63 5.67 8.12
N GLN A 235 7.93 5.34 8.21
CA GLN A 235 9.02 6.31 8.29
C GLN A 235 9.17 7.22 7.06
N ILE A 236 8.56 6.88 5.92
CA ILE A 236 8.61 7.72 4.70
C ILE A 236 7.84 9.03 4.86
N GLY A 237 6.82 9.06 5.72
CA GLY A 237 5.97 10.23 5.96
C GLY A 237 4.97 10.52 4.85
N GLY A 238 3.95 11.31 5.18
CA GLY A 238 2.84 11.60 4.26
C GLY A 238 3.26 12.40 3.03
N ARG A 239 4.27 13.29 3.16
CA ARG A 239 4.74 14.10 2.02
C ARG A 239 5.33 13.24 0.90
N LEU A 240 6.27 12.34 1.21
CA LEU A 240 6.86 11.45 0.20
C LEU A 240 5.83 10.45 -0.34
N ARG A 241 4.96 9.94 0.55
CA ARG A 241 3.82 9.10 0.16
C ARG A 241 2.95 9.78 -0.91
N ASN A 242 2.63 11.06 -0.74
CA ASN A 242 1.78 11.79 -1.68
C ASN A 242 2.44 11.93 -3.07
N ILE A 243 3.75 12.17 -3.11
CA ILE A 243 4.53 12.21 -4.37
C ILE A 243 4.46 10.86 -5.07
N ILE A 244 4.76 9.76 -4.35
CA ILE A 244 4.70 8.39 -4.88
C ILE A 244 3.31 8.08 -5.46
N VAL A 245 2.27 8.31 -4.68
CA VAL A 245 0.88 8.00 -5.08
C VAL A 245 0.43 8.83 -6.27
N ARG A 246 0.87 10.10 -6.37
CA ARG A 246 0.56 10.95 -7.54
C ARG A 246 1.26 10.43 -8.79
N CYS A 247 2.51 10.00 -8.72
CA CYS A 247 3.19 9.36 -9.85
C CYS A 247 2.49 8.09 -10.32
N LEU A 248 1.96 7.26 -9.39
CA LEU A 248 1.34 5.96 -9.66
C LEU A 248 -0.15 6.03 -10.05
N LYS A 249 -0.70 7.20 -10.37
CA LYS A 249 -2.07 7.28 -10.89
C LYS A 249 -2.20 6.56 -12.22
N VAL A 250 -3.28 5.77 -12.40
CA VAL A 250 -3.55 5.04 -13.63
C VAL A 250 -3.79 6.02 -14.78
N ASP A 251 -4.64 7.03 -14.55
CA ASP A 251 -4.89 8.10 -15.50
C ASP A 251 -3.68 9.06 -15.57
N PRO A 252 -3.00 9.21 -16.74
CA PRO A 252 -1.89 10.14 -16.92
C PRO A 252 -2.23 11.59 -16.59
N ALA A 253 -3.49 12.02 -16.75
CA ALA A 253 -3.91 13.40 -16.46
C ALA A 253 -3.89 13.70 -14.94
N GLN A 254 -3.95 12.68 -14.09
CA GLN A 254 -3.89 12.83 -12.63
C GLN A 254 -2.46 12.77 -12.07
N ARG A 255 -1.48 12.46 -12.90
CA ARG A 255 -0.05 12.47 -12.54
C ARG A 255 0.51 13.90 -12.53
N TYR A 256 1.79 14.03 -12.32
CA TYR A 256 2.53 15.25 -12.65
C TYR A 256 2.55 15.44 -14.16
N ALA A 257 2.45 16.69 -14.62
CA ALA A 257 2.49 16.99 -16.04
C ALA A 257 3.91 16.87 -16.59
N THR A 258 4.91 17.21 -15.79
CA THR A 258 6.33 17.20 -16.17
C THR A 258 7.20 16.54 -15.10
N ALA A 259 8.35 16.01 -15.53
CA ALA A 259 9.37 15.52 -14.60
C ALA A 259 9.90 16.64 -13.69
N LYS A 260 9.92 17.88 -14.16
CA LYS A 260 10.33 19.04 -13.36
C LYS A 260 9.43 19.28 -12.15
N GLU A 261 8.13 19.12 -12.28
CA GLU A 261 7.20 19.22 -11.14
C GLU A 261 7.49 18.16 -10.07
N VAL A 262 7.85 16.93 -10.50
CA VAL A 262 8.26 15.85 -9.57
C VAL A 262 9.55 16.25 -8.86
N GLU A 263 10.55 16.78 -9.58
CA GLU A 263 11.80 17.27 -8.98
C GLU A 263 11.52 18.35 -7.93
N ASP A 264 10.65 19.31 -8.22
CA ASP A 264 10.35 20.43 -7.31
C ASP A 264 9.73 19.94 -6.01
N ASP A 265 8.76 19.01 -6.06
CA ASP A 265 8.15 18.42 -4.87
C ASP A 265 9.15 17.54 -4.08
N LEU A 266 9.98 16.75 -4.75
CA LEU A 266 11.05 15.97 -4.12
C LEU A 266 12.11 16.89 -3.48
N MET A 267 12.51 17.95 -4.16
CA MET A 267 13.45 18.96 -3.59
C MET A 267 12.86 19.65 -2.38
N ALA A 268 11.57 20.00 -2.40
CA ALA A 268 10.88 20.56 -1.23
C ALA A 268 10.87 19.58 -0.04
N PHE A 269 10.71 18.27 -0.31
CA PHE A 269 10.78 17.23 0.70
C PHE A 269 12.17 17.12 1.33
N VAL A 270 13.25 17.04 0.53
CA VAL A 270 14.61 16.86 1.06
C VAL A 270 15.17 18.14 1.68
N ARG A 271 14.81 19.33 1.18
CA ARG A 271 15.18 20.62 1.79
C ARG A 271 14.63 20.78 3.20
N ALA A 272 13.45 20.24 3.48
CA ALA A 272 12.90 20.26 4.84
C ALA A 272 13.78 19.48 5.84
N ALA A 273 14.58 18.51 5.36
CA ALA A 273 15.61 17.80 6.14
C ALA A 273 17.00 18.48 6.03
N GLY A 274 17.07 19.71 5.45
CA GLY A 274 18.30 20.49 5.28
C GLY A 274 19.24 19.93 4.22
N ILE A 275 18.70 19.32 3.16
CA ILE A 275 19.45 18.80 2.02
C ILE A 275 19.27 19.74 0.83
N ASP A 276 20.34 20.46 0.45
CA ASP A 276 20.36 21.33 -0.73
C ASP A 276 21.03 20.66 -1.93
N ASN A 277 21.99 19.78 -1.69
CA ASN A 277 22.69 19.04 -2.74
C ASN A 277 22.49 17.53 -2.60
N PRO A 278 21.53 16.93 -3.34
CA PRO A 278 21.26 15.51 -3.32
C PRO A 278 22.48 14.62 -3.62
N GLY A 279 23.31 15.00 -4.61
CA GLY A 279 24.48 14.22 -5.01
C GLY A 279 25.53 14.09 -3.92
N GLU A 280 25.80 15.15 -3.17
CA GLU A 280 26.74 15.09 -2.04
C GLU A 280 26.24 14.20 -0.90
N VAL A 281 24.95 14.25 -0.63
CA VAL A 281 24.35 13.43 0.44
C VAL A 281 24.39 11.95 0.07
N ILE A 282 24.13 11.59 -1.19
CA ILE A 282 24.30 10.22 -1.69
C ILE A 282 25.76 9.77 -1.56
N ALA A 283 26.72 10.61 -1.96
CA ALA A 283 28.14 10.27 -1.86
C ALA A 283 28.56 9.97 -0.41
N ARG A 284 28.12 10.79 0.54
CA ARG A 284 28.40 10.57 1.98
C ARG A 284 27.71 9.32 2.52
N TYR A 285 26.48 9.05 2.09
CA TYR A 285 25.74 7.84 2.47
C TYR A 285 26.49 6.58 2.04
N LEU A 286 26.96 6.53 0.81
CA LEU A 286 27.67 5.38 0.25
C LEU A 286 29.08 5.17 0.83
N GLN A 287 29.73 6.23 1.33
CA GLN A 287 31.05 6.14 1.99
C GLN A 287 30.98 5.52 3.38
N GLY A 288 29.86 5.62 4.08
CA GLY A 288 29.75 5.12 5.46
C GLY A 288 28.32 4.98 5.96
N THR A 289 27.58 4.07 5.36
CA THR A 289 26.13 3.89 5.51
C THR A 289 25.64 3.85 6.96
N ARG A 290 26.31 3.09 7.86
CA ARG A 290 25.88 2.96 9.26
C ARG A 290 26.09 4.24 10.07
N ALA A 291 27.28 4.84 9.99
CA ALA A 291 27.60 6.07 10.71
C ALA A 291 26.75 7.24 10.21
N PHE A 292 26.59 7.34 8.88
CA PHE A 292 25.74 8.33 8.25
C PHE A 292 24.28 8.18 8.70
N SER A 293 23.73 6.96 8.66
CA SER A 293 22.32 6.71 9.01
C SER A 293 22.00 7.08 10.45
N ALA A 294 22.91 6.84 11.39
CA ALA A 294 22.71 7.20 12.79
C ALA A 294 22.62 8.73 13.00
N THR A 295 23.60 9.48 12.48
CA THR A 295 23.62 10.95 12.57
C THR A 295 22.47 11.58 11.79
N PHE A 296 22.17 11.01 10.61
CA PHE A 296 21.13 11.50 9.73
C PHE A 296 19.72 11.31 10.31
N ARG A 297 19.51 10.19 11.03
CA ARG A 297 18.26 9.91 11.74
C ARG A 297 17.94 11.00 12.78
N SER A 298 18.92 11.41 13.61
CA SER A 298 18.73 12.49 14.58
C SER A 298 18.36 13.81 13.90
N ARG A 299 19.03 14.13 12.80
CA ARG A 299 18.76 15.35 12.02
C ARG A 299 17.34 15.35 11.43
N ILE A 300 16.85 14.21 10.93
CA ILE A 300 15.47 14.10 10.42
C ILE A 300 14.45 14.33 11.56
N ILE A 301 14.69 13.72 12.73
CA ILE A 301 13.83 13.89 13.91
C ILE A 301 13.73 15.37 14.30
N GLU A 302 14.86 16.07 14.37
CA GLU A 302 14.90 17.51 14.68
C GLU A 302 14.15 18.33 13.63
N ALA A 303 14.40 18.10 12.36
CA ALA A 303 13.76 18.80 11.25
C ALA A 303 12.23 18.59 11.21
N GLU A 304 11.78 17.35 11.36
CA GLU A 304 10.34 17.03 11.37
C GLU A 304 9.66 17.57 12.64
N THR A 305 10.33 17.52 13.80
CA THR A 305 9.81 18.14 15.04
C THR A 305 9.63 19.66 14.86
N ALA A 306 10.62 20.34 14.28
CA ALA A 306 10.55 21.76 14.00
C ALA A 306 9.43 22.10 13.00
N LEU A 307 9.28 21.29 11.94
CA LEU A 307 8.20 21.42 10.95
C LEU A 307 6.83 21.27 11.60
N GLY A 308 6.66 20.24 12.44
CA GLY A 308 5.42 20.01 13.18
C GLY A 308 5.07 21.16 14.13
N MET A 309 6.06 21.69 14.85
CA MET A 309 5.86 22.86 15.72
C MET A 309 5.49 24.12 14.93
N GLN A 310 6.10 24.33 13.76
CA GLN A 310 5.76 25.45 12.87
C GLN A 310 4.33 25.33 12.37
N ALA A 311 3.93 24.13 11.90
CA ALA A 311 2.57 23.84 11.46
C ALA A 311 1.53 24.04 12.59
N MET A 312 1.88 23.68 13.83
CA MET A 312 1.04 23.99 14.99
C MET A 312 0.84 25.49 15.21
N LYS A 313 1.90 26.28 15.07
CA LYS A 313 1.82 27.76 15.23
C LYS A 313 0.94 28.39 14.16
N SER A 314 0.97 27.87 12.92
CA SER A 314 0.10 28.33 11.81
C SER A 314 -1.33 27.75 11.86
N GLY A 315 -1.63 26.85 12.80
CA GLY A 315 -2.95 26.22 12.93
C GLY A 315 -3.18 25.05 11.95
N ASP A 316 -2.18 24.64 11.19
CA ASP A 316 -2.24 23.49 10.27
C ASP A 316 -2.02 22.18 11.04
N VAL A 317 -3.08 21.75 11.73
CA VAL A 317 -3.06 20.54 12.56
C VAL A 317 -2.78 19.27 11.75
N PRO A 318 -3.36 19.06 10.55
CA PRO A 318 -3.06 17.88 9.72
C PRO A 318 -1.57 17.76 9.39
N ARG A 319 -0.94 18.85 8.99
CA ARG A 319 0.50 18.91 8.68
C ARG A 319 1.37 18.68 9.91
N ALA A 320 0.98 19.25 11.06
CA ALA A 320 1.67 19.00 12.32
C ALA A 320 1.63 17.51 12.71
N MET A 321 0.46 16.89 12.61
CA MET A 321 0.29 15.47 12.92
C MET A 321 1.06 14.55 11.96
N ASP A 322 1.13 14.88 10.66
CA ASP A 322 1.93 14.12 9.70
C ASP A 322 3.42 14.13 10.09
N ALA A 323 3.97 15.31 10.42
CA ALA A 323 5.35 15.44 10.87
C ALA A 323 5.61 14.69 12.18
N PHE A 324 4.74 14.83 13.18
CA PHE A 324 4.89 14.12 14.46
C PHE A 324 4.75 12.61 14.33
N ASN A 325 3.79 12.11 13.54
CA ASN A 325 3.65 10.69 13.26
C ASN A 325 4.89 10.12 12.59
N ARG A 326 5.53 10.88 11.70
CA ARG A 326 6.79 10.47 11.09
C ARG A 326 7.92 10.39 12.12
N VAL A 327 8.05 11.36 13.02
CA VAL A 327 9.02 11.29 14.12
C VAL A 327 8.79 10.05 14.95
N LEU A 328 7.56 9.78 15.36
CA LEU A 328 7.21 8.61 16.18
C LEU A 328 7.42 7.28 15.43
N ALA A 329 7.27 7.26 14.09
CA ALA A 329 7.61 6.10 13.28
C ALA A 329 9.14 5.85 13.22
N ILE A 330 9.97 6.88 13.39
CA ILE A 330 11.43 6.78 13.43
C ILE A 330 11.93 6.51 14.86
N ASP A 331 11.35 7.19 15.86
CA ASP A 331 11.68 7.10 17.27
C ASP A 331 10.40 7.07 18.11
N GLU A 332 9.95 5.86 18.42
CA GLU A 332 8.68 5.59 19.12
C GLU A 332 8.66 6.17 20.55
N ARG A 333 9.83 6.41 21.15
CA ARG A 333 9.97 6.89 22.53
C ARG A 333 10.30 8.37 22.62
N ASN A 334 10.11 9.14 21.57
CA ASN A 334 10.39 10.57 21.57
C ASN A 334 9.43 11.33 22.50
N GLU A 335 9.86 11.55 23.76
CA GLU A 335 9.04 12.15 24.81
C GLU A 335 8.54 13.54 24.44
N GLN A 336 9.37 14.35 23.75
CA GLN A 336 9.00 15.69 23.31
C GLN A 336 7.80 15.64 22.38
N VAL A 337 7.84 14.77 21.35
CA VAL A 337 6.76 14.66 20.35
C VAL A 337 5.52 14.00 20.94
N LEU A 338 5.69 12.98 21.81
CA LEU A 338 4.57 12.38 22.53
C LEU A 338 3.80 13.41 23.37
N SER A 339 4.51 14.30 24.07
CA SER A 339 3.89 15.38 24.83
C SER A 339 3.13 16.38 23.95
N LEU A 340 3.69 16.72 22.78
CA LEU A 340 3.06 17.62 21.80
C LEU A 340 1.77 17.02 21.23
N VAL A 341 1.79 15.75 20.83
CA VAL A 341 0.62 15.03 20.32
C VAL A 341 -0.48 14.92 21.37
N HIS A 342 -0.10 14.61 22.62
CA HIS A 342 -1.05 14.54 23.73
C HIS A 342 -1.75 15.90 23.98
N ASN A 343 -0.98 16.99 23.97
CA ASN A 343 -1.50 18.34 24.15
C ASN A 343 -2.43 18.78 22.99
N LEU A 344 -2.13 18.34 21.75
CA LEU A 344 -3.02 18.58 20.60
C LEU A 344 -4.37 17.88 20.77
N GLY A 345 -4.35 16.62 21.19
CA GLY A 345 -5.57 15.86 21.46
C GLY A 345 -6.46 16.53 22.52
N ARG A 346 -5.87 16.99 23.63
CA ARG A 346 -6.59 17.73 24.69
C ARG A 346 -7.19 19.05 24.18
N ARG A 347 -6.46 19.83 23.38
CA ARG A 347 -6.98 21.10 22.82
C ARG A 347 -8.14 20.87 21.85
N GLN A 348 -8.11 19.81 21.04
CA GLN A 348 -9.22 19.47 20.15
C GLN A 348 -10.47 19.01 20.93
N GLN A 349 -10.28 18.21 21.97
CA GLN A 349 -11.40 17.84 22.87
C GLN A 349 -12.01 19.06 23.52
N LEU A 350 -11.20 19.95 24.10
CA LEU A 350 -11.70 21.20 24.72
C LEU A 350 -12.44 22.09 23.73
N ARG A 351 -11.95 22.24 22.49
CA ARG A 351 -12.67 22.96 21.43
C ARG A 351 -14.02 22.32 21.07
N ARG A 352 -14.06 21.00 20.95
CA ARG A 352 -15.34 20.29 20.72
C ARG A 352 -16.30 20.49 21.89
N TRP A 353 -15.83 20.40 23.11
CA TRP A 353 -16.66 20.64 24.30
C TRP A 353 -17.13 22.09 24.36
N SER A 354 -16.29 23.08 24.05
CA SER A 354 -16.67 24.50 24.02
C SER A 354 -17.72 24.80 22.94
N THR A 355 -17.63 24.20 21.75
CA THR A 355 -18.66 24.34 20.69
C THR A 355 -19.98 23.72 21.10
N TRP A 356 -19.97 22.54 21.73
CA TRP A 356 -21.17 21.93 22.30
C TRP A 356 -21.76 22.74 23.43
N ALA A 357 -20.93 23.26 24.33
CA ALA A 357 -21.38 24.13 25.42
C ALA A 357 -22.02 25.43 24.88
N MET A 358 -21.39 26.07 23.88
CA MET A 358 -21.98 27.25 23.22
C MET A 358 -23.30 26.94 22.52
N ALA A 359 -23.42 25.79 21.85
CA ALA A 359 -24.68 25.37 21.23
C ALA A 359 -25.77 25.14 22.26
N VAL A 360 -25.48 24.51 23.40
CA VAL A 360 -26.42 24.31 24.50
C VAL A 360 -26.84 25.63 25.13
N ILE A 361 -25.88 26.55 25.36
CA ILE A 361 -26.17 27.88 25.89
C ILE A 361 -27.07 28.68 24.92
N SER A 362 -26.76 28.67 23.62
CA SER A 362 -27.57 29.31 22.59
C SER A 362 -28.98 28.75 22.54
N LEU A 363 -29.13 27.44 22.63
CA LEU A 363 -30.43 26.77 22.68
C LEU A 363 -31.22 27.18 23.95
N ALA A 364 -30.56 27.22 25.11
CA ALA A 364 -31.16 27.64 26.36
C ALA A 364 -31.65 29.10 26.32
N VAL A 365 -30.87 30.01 25.72
CA VAL A 365 -31.25 31.40 25.50
C VAL A 365 -32.46 31.50 24.57
N VAL A 366 -32.51 30.77 23.46
CA VAL A 366 -33.65 30.75 22.54
C VAL A 366 -34.90 30.24 23.23
N VAL A 367 -34.80 29.14 23.99
CA VAL A 367 -35.91 28.59 24.77
C VAL A 367 -36.38 29.57 25.83
N GLY A 368 -35.45 30.23 26.53
CA GLY A 368 -35.78 31.29 27.54
C GLY A 368 -36.52 32.49 26.94
N VAL A 369 -36.06 32.98 25.77
CA VAL A 369 -36.75 34.05 25.04
C VAL A 369 -38.16 33.63 24.58
N LEU A 370 -38.30 32.44 24.04
CA LEU A 370 -39.60 31.89 23.60
C LEU A 370 -40.54 31.70 24.80
N PHE A 371 -40.02 31.27 25.94
CA PHE A 371 -40.82 31.11 27.17
C PHE A 371 -41.28 32.45 27.71
N ASN A 372 -40.38 33.44 27.74
CA ASN A 372 -40.70 34.81 28.19
C ASN A 372 -41.72 35.51 27.25
N ALA A 373 -41.59 35.29 25.92
CA ALA A 373 -42.55 35.79 24.94
C ALA A 373 -43.97 35.22 25.15
N ARG A 374 -44.09 33.96 25.61
CA ARG A 374 -45.36 33.31 25.93
C ARG A 374 -45.97 33.82 27.24
N VAL A 375 -45.15 34.24 28.21
CA VAL A 375 -45.64 34.76 29.51
C VAL A 375 -46.19 36.18 29.36
N VAL A 376 -45.66 36.98 28.42
CA VAL A 376 -46.09 38.36 28.15
C VAL A 376 -47.39 38.42 27.34
N GLN A 377 -47.88 37.31 26.75
CA GLN A 377 -49.13 37.24 26.00
C GLN A 377 -50.31 36.67 26.80
N LYS A 378 -50.39 36.88 28.13
CA LYS A 378 -51.65 36.71 28.86
C LYS A 378 -52.53 37.93 28.64
N PRO A 379 -53.73 37.83 28.03
CA PRO A 379 -54.63 38.96 27.93
C PRO A 379 -55.18 39.28 29.32
N GLU A 380 -55.17 40.58 29.68
CA GLU A 380 -55.92 41.16 30.78
C GLU A 380 -57.42 40.87 30.52
N GLY A 381 -58.00 39.98 31.32
CA GLY A 381 -59.40 39.68 31.29
C GLY A 381 -60.13 40.62 32.27
N ASP A 382 -61.16 41.22 31.78
CA ASP A 382 -62.17 42.12 32.35
C ASP A 382 -62.59 41.82 33.79
N LEU A 383 -62.80 42.89 34.56
CA LEU A 383 -63.42 42.93 35.84
C LEU A 383 -64.98 42.73 35.70
N PRO A 384 -65.65 42.04 36.62
CA PRO A 384 -67.13 41.83 36.56
C PRO A 384 -67.90 42.96 37.22
N GLY A 385 -68.88 43.49 36.49
CA GLY A 385 -69.96 44.30 37.02
C GLY A 385 -71.04 43.43 37.72
N LYS A 386 -71.50 43.92 38.86
CA LYS A 386 -72.61 43.38 39.67
C LYS A 386 -73.92 43.48 38.92
N SER A 387 -74.79 42.50 39.08
CA SER A 387 -76.16 42.59 39.72
C SER A 387 -77.02 41.36 39.49
N ASP A 388 -77.44 40.88 40.57
CA ASP A 388 -78.80 40.45 41.03
C ASP A 388 -79.63 39.42 40.30
N SER A 389 -80.04 38.51 41.22
CA SER A 389 -81.35 37.88 41.43
C SER A 389 -81.86 36.79 40.49
N GLY A 390 -82.22 35.71 41.15
CA GLY A 390 -83.40 34.95 40.78
C GLY A 390 -83.29 33.45 40.64
N ALA A 391 -83.51 32.80 41.76
CA ALA A 391 -84.26 31.62 42.03
C ALA A 391 -84.49 30.50 40.98
N THR A 392 -84.30 29.38 41.50
CA THR A 392 -85.06 28.11 41.52
C THR A 392 -84.39 26.88 40.95
N ASN A 393 -84.20 25.98 41.88
CA ASN A 393 -84.02 24.53 41.79
C ASN A 393 -85.27 23.84 41.21
N PRO A 394 -85.41 22.55 40.95
CA PRO A 394 -84.47 21.42 41.00
C PRO A 394 -84.65 20.39 39.85
N GLY A 395 -83.85 19.38 39.84
CA GLY A 395 -84.31 18.12 39.26
C GLY A 395 -83.23 17.17 38.71
N THR A 396 -83.01 16.19 39.52
CA THR A 396 -82.70 14.77 39.24
C THR A 396 -81.45 14.38 38.44
N GLY A 397 -80.60 13.70 39.16
CA GLY A 397 -79.58 12.79 38.62
C GLY A 397 -80.19 11.52 38.00
N PRO A 398 -79.58 10.40 37.83
CA PRO A 398 -78.31 9.98 38.44
C PRO A 398 -77.31 9.21 37.47
N VAL A 399 -76.24 8.73 38.07
CA VAL A 399 -75.55 7.44 37.92
C VAL A 399 -74.25 7.42 37.10
N ALA A 400 -73.21 7.30 37.85
CA ALA A 400 -71.91 6.71 37.54
C ALA A 400 -72.00 5.19 37.25
N PRO A 401 -71.01 4.36 37.04
CA PRO A 401 -69.65 4.41 37.56
C PRO A 401 -68.56 3.98 36.48
N GLY A 402 -67.41 4.03 36.75
CA GLY A 402 -66.39 3.43 37.59
C GLY A 402 -65.06 3.42 36.87
N ALA A 403 -64.01 3.94 37.40
CA ALA A 403 -63.04 3.35 38.32
C ALA A 403 -62.21 2.28 37.63
N VAL A 404 -60.92 2.17 37.71
CA VAL A 404 -59.89 2.29 38.78
C VAL A 404 -58.54 2.13 38.09
N ALA A 405 -57.57 2.99 38.24
CA ALA A 405 -56.41 2.94 39.14
C ALA A 405 -55.54 1.65 39.11
N ALA A 406 -54.33 1.81 38.83
CA ALA A 406 -53.16 1.87 39.72
C ALA A 406 -52.25 0.62 39.76
N ASN A 407 -50.96 0.94 39.76
CA ASN A 407 -49.84 0.33 40.49
C ASN A 407 -49.21 -0.98 40.00
N GLY A 408 -47.87 -0.84 39.83
CA GLY A 408 -46.89 -1.95 39.98
C GLY A 408 -46.77 -2.34 41.48
N PRO A 409 -45.74 -3.03 41.96
CA PRO A 409 -44.60 -3.69 41.32
C PRO A 409 -44.33 -5.13 41.89
N ASN A 410 -43.23 -5.72 41.51
CA ASN A 410 -42.37 -6.69 42.26
C ASN A 410 -42.64 -8.19 42.20
N ASP A 411 -41.51 -8.80 41.92
CA ASP A 411 -40.81 -9.92 42.60
C ASP A 411 -41.16 -11.39 42.32
N ALA A 412 -40.06 -11.99 41.93
CA ALA A 412 -39.46 -13.23 42.48
C ALA A 412 -40.03 -14.61 42.14
N ALA A 413 -39.11 -15.33 41.54
CA ALA A 413 -38.65 -16.66 41.99
C ALA A 413 -39.41 -17.94 41.65
N LYS A 414 -38.60 -18.85 41.21
CA LYS A 414 -38.50 -20.28 41.48
C LYS A 414 -39.16 -21.32 40.58
N GLN A 415 -38.25 -22.03 39.95
CA GLN A 415 -38.01 -23.49 40.02
C GLN A 415 -39.01 -24.48 39.41
N THR A 416 -38.34 -25.38 38.74
CA THR A 416 -38.42 -26.87 38.57
C THR A 416 -38.90 -27.20 37.16
N GLY A 417 -38.21 -28.04 36.42
CA GLY A 417 -37.54 -29.28 36.63
C GLY A 417 -37.83 -30.21 35.48
N ALA A 418 -36.81 -30.91 35.06
CA ALA A 418 -36.83 -32.28 34.58
C ALA A 418 -37.13 -32.60 33.11
N GLN A 419 -36.20 -33.27 32.55
CA GLN A 419 -36.18 -34.54 31.80
C GLN A 419 -35.80 -34.49 30.32
N ARG A 420 -34.61 -35.12 30.11
CA ARG A 420 -34.13 -35.76 28.88
C ARG A 420 -35.07 -36.90 28.41
N PRO A 421 -35.04 -37.31 27.16
CA PRO A 421 -34.13 -38.39 26.80
C PRO A 421 -33.49 -38.31 25.39
N THR A 422 -32.26 -38.76 25.32
CA THR A 422 -31.55 -39.74 24.46
C THR A 422 -32.01 -40.00 23.01
N GLY A 423 -31.07 -39.88 22.09
CA GLY A 423 -31.15 -40.43 20.72
C GLY A 423 -29.85 -40.25 19.98
N THR A 424 -29.01 -41.25 20.08
CA THR A 424 -27.99 -41.86 19.19
C THR A 424 -27.45 -41.09 17.98
N ALA A 425 -26.13 -40.97 17.98
CA ALA A 425 -25.24 -40.75 16.81
C ALA A 425 -25.23 -41.97 15.85
N PRO A 426 -24.78 -41.79 14.59
CA PRO A 426 -23.44 -42.32 14.32
C PRO A 426 -22.57 -41.49 13.34
N GLY A 427 -21.26 -41.57 13.56
CA GLY A 427 -20.26 -41.96 12.55
C GLY A 427 -19.49 -40.81 11.91
N ALA A 428 -18.36 -40.43 12.47
CA ALA A 428 -17.25 -39.80 11.76
C ALA A 428 -16.39 -40.89 11.07
N PRO A 429 -15.69 -40.58 9.99
CA PRO A 429 -14.44 -41.27 9.73
C PRO A 429 -13.22 -40.36 9.92
N SER A 430 -12.29 -40.91 10.65
CA SER A 430 -10.92 -40.49 10.90
C SER A 430 -10.15 -40.21 9.61
N ALA A 431 -9.42 -39.13 9.57
CA ALA A 431 -8.32 -38.93 8.63
C ALA A 431 -6.99 -39.09 9.39
N THR A 432 -6.24 -40.07 8.97
CA THR A 432 -4.89 -40.46 9.41
C THR A 432 -3.85 -39.43 8.92
N PRO A 433 -2.76 -39.18 9.65
CA PRO A 433 -1.72 -38.24 9.22
C PRO A 433 -0.73 -38.94 8.27
N ILE A 434 -0.33 -38.20 7.23
CA ILE A 434 0.69 -38.63 6.26
C ILE A 434 2.08 -38.31 6.85
N ALA A 435 2.89 -39.36 6.91
CA ALA A 435 4.26 -39.39 7.38
C ALA A 435 5.24 -38.68 6.46
N GLN A 436 6.27 -38.08 7.08
CA GLN A 436 7.50 -37.60 6.43
C GLN A 436 8.33 -38.78 5.89
N PRO A 437 9.08 -38.63 4.79
CA PRO A 437 10.06 -39.63 4.40
C PRO A 437 11.39 -39.42 5.12
N THR A 438 11.85 -40.48 5.73
CA THR A 438 13.18 -40.68 6.30
C THR A 438 14.25 -40.84 5.22
N ALA A 439 15.42 -40.22 5.48
CA ALA A 439 16.64 -40.47 4.71
C ALA A 439 17.21 -41.87 5.03
N ALA A 440 17.65 -42.54 4.00
CA ALA A 440 18.48 -43.75 4.12
C ALA A 440 19.73 -43.61 3.25
N ASP A 441 20.83 -43.74 3.94
CA ASP A 441 22.17 -44.25 3.57
C ASP A 441 22.52 -44.55 2.11
N SER A 442 23.66 -44.00 1.68
CA SER A 442 24.68 -44.75 0.96
C SER A 442 26.06 -44.18 1.16
N ALA A 443 26.89 -44.97 1.82
CA ALA A 443 28.32 -44.77 1.91
C ALA A 443 28.99 -45.06 0.55
N ASP A 444 29.98 -44.27 0.16
CA ASP A 444 31.26 -44.80 -0.31
C ASP A 444 32.40 -43.77 -0.28
N ARG A 445 33.59 -44.29 -0.12
CA ARG A 445 34.91 -43.83 0.20
C ARG A 445 35.51 -42.79 -0.76
N GLY A 446 36.32 -41.91 -0.22
CA GLY A 446 37.35 -41.17 -0.98
C GLY A 446 38.21 -40.29 -0.07
N GLN A 447 39.42 -40.73 0.18
CA GLN A 447 40.50 -40.10 0.95
C GLN A 447 40.96 -38.75 0.38
N GLY A 448 41.29 -37.80 1.26
CA GLY A 448 42.37 -36.91 0.97
C GLY A 448 42.38 -35.49 1.50
N ARG A 449 43.19 -35.27 2.54
CA ARG A 449 43.94 -34.08 2.93
C ARG A 449 43.25 -32.93 3.64
N GLY A 450 43.74 -32.74 4.88
CA GLY A 450 43.38 -31.77 5.86
C GLY A 450 43.55 -30.31 5.45
N ALA A 451 42.62 -29.52 5.93
CA ALA A 451 42.76 -28.11 6.18
C ALA A 451 42.26 -27.84 7.60
N ALA A 452 43.05 -27.16 8.38
CA ALA A 452 42.86 -26.89 9.78
C ALA A 452 41.53 -26.18 10.06
N ALA A 453 40.69 -26.78 10.89
CA ALA A 453 39.49 -26.16 11.43
C ALA A 453 39.86 -24.99 12.35
N LYS A 454 39.31 -23.82 12.10
CA LYS A 454 39.25 -22.73 13.06
C LYS A 454 38.42 -23.19 14.28
N PRO A 455 38.80 -22.83 15.50
CA PRO A 455 38.03 -23.20 16.68
C PRO A 455 36.65 -22.53 16.62
N GLU A 456 35.63 -23.35 16.63
CA GLU A 456 34.23 -22.98 16.83
C GLU A 456 34.12 -22.41 18.25
N VAL A 457 33.79 -21.11 18.34
CA VAL A 457 33.52 -20.46 19.63
C VAL A 457 32.24 -21.10 20.17
N ALA A 458 32.38 -21.95 21.20
CA ALA A 458 31.27 -22.55 21.90
C ALA A 458 30.35 -21.43 22.42
N GLN A 459 29.12 -21.39 21.90
CA GLN A 459 28.07 -20.51 22.45
C GLN A 459 27.80 -20.92 23.91
N PRO A 460 27.65 -19.96 24.84
CA PRO A 460 27.32 -20.28 26.22
C PRO A 460 26.02 -21.08 26.27
N PRO A 461 25.86 -22.00 27.23
CA PRO A 461 24.64 -22.80 27.36
C PRO A 461 23.44 -21.89 27.54
N VAL A 462 22.49 -22.00 26.61
CA VAL A 462 21.24 -21.23 26.62
C VAL A 462 20.39 -21.75 27.79
N ASP A 463 20.06 -20.85 28.71
CA ASP A 463 19.11 -21.18 29.79
C ASP A 463 17.73 -21.50 29.16
N PRO A 464 17.25 -22.76 29.29
CA PRO A 464 15.98 -23.16 28.69
C PRO A 464 14.76 -22.47 29.30
N SER A 465 14.92 -21.77 30.43
CA SER A 465 13.86 -21.04 31.13
C SER A 465 13.85 -19.54 30.82
N ALA A 466 14.85 -19.04 30.10
CA ALA A 466 14.95 -17.61 29.78
C ALA A 466 13.79 -17.14 28.89
N PRO A 467 13.21 -15.94 29.16
CA PRO A 467 12.17 -15.37 28.31
C PRO A 467 12.65 -15.20 26.88
N ARG A 468 11.79 -15.54 25.92
CA ARG A 468 12.06 -15.42 24.50
C ARG A 468 11.35 -14.21 23.91
N HIS A 469 12.04 -13.46 23.08
CA HIS A 469 11.46 -12.33 22.36
C HIS A 469 10.46 -12.82 21.31
N VAL A 470 9.16 -12.52 21.49
CA VAL A 470 8.06 -12.94 20.62
C VAL A 470 7.51 -11.77 19.86
N VAL A 471 7.59 -11.83 18.54
CA VAL A 471 7.03 -10.83 17.63
C VAL A 471 5.64 -11.26 17.17
N LEU A 472 4.65 -10.38 17.32
CA LEU A 472 3.26 -10.60 16.93
C LEU A 472 3.04 -10.14 15.48
N ARG A 473 2.31 -10.94 14.68
CA ARG A 473 1.92 -10.61 13.30
C ARG A 473 0.46 -10.98 13.04
N PRO A 474 -0.49 -10.24 13.60
CA PRO A 474 -1.91 -10.46 13.32
C PRO A 474 -2.29 -9.99 11.92
N ILE A 475 -3.28 -10.64 11.32
CA ILE A 475 -3.90 -10.23 10.05
C ILE A 475 -5.42 -10.19 10.27
N PRO A 476 -6.06 -9.02 10.19
CA PRO A 476 -5.51 -7.69 9.92
C PRO A 476 -4.70 -7.11 11.10
N ALA A 477 -3.91 -6.07 10.83
CA ALA A 477 -3.06 -5.45 11.84
C ALA A 477 -3.81 -4.52 12.82
N ASN A 478 -5.06 -4.14 12.52
CA ASN A 478 -5.89 -3.28 13.36
C ASN A 478 -6.70 -4.09 14.38
N VAL A 479 -6.03 -4.83 15.23
CA VAL A 479 -6.60 -5.68 16.27
C VAL A 479 -6.08 -5.32 17.65
N SER A 480 -6.81 -5.71 18.68
CA SER A 480 -6.33 -5.71 20.06
C SER A 480 -5.98 -7.15 20.47
N ILE A 481 -4.89 -7.31 21.21
CA ILE A 481 -4.36 -8.63 21.63
C ILE A 481 -4.19 -8.65 23.15
N GLY A 482 -4.71 -9.67 23.78
CA GLY A 482 -4.45 -10.02 25.18
C GLY A 482 -3.63 -11.31 25.25
N ILE A 483 -2.73 -11.42 26.21
CA ILE A 483 -1.87 -12.61 26.39
C ILE A 483 -2.08 -13.11 27.82
N ASP A 484 -2.36 -14.41 27.97
CA ASP A 484 -2.53 -15.10 29.26
C ASP A 484 -3.55 -14.41 30.19
N GLY A 485 -4.65 -13.93 29.64
CA GLY A 485 -5.71 -13.24 30.40
C GLY A 485 -5.38 -11.77 30.73
N ALA A 486 -4.28 -11.21 30.26
CA ALA A 486 -4.00 -9.78 30.38
C ALA A 486 -5.02 -8.95 29.58
N PRO A 487 -5.28 -7.69 29.98
CA PRO A 487 -6.17 -6.79 29.24
C PRO A 487 -5.75 -6.65 27.77
N LEU A 488 -6.75 -6.54 26.88
CA LEU A 488 -6.55 -6.33 25.45
C LEU A 488 -5.80 -5.01 25.19
N GLN A 489 -4.70 -5.08 24.46
CA GLN A 489 -3.89 -3.93 24.03
C GLN A 489 -3.95 -3.82 22.53
N ALA A 490 -4.10 -2.59 22.00
CA ALA A 490 -4.11 -2.35 20.57
C ALA A 490 -2.76 -2.72 19.95
N PHE A 491 -2.79 -3.59 18.94
CA PHE A 491 -1.58 -3.94 18.19
C PHE A 491 -1.07 -2.71 17.44
N GLY A 492 0.19 -2.37 17.67
CA GLY A 492 0.80 -1.17 17.10
C GLY A 492 2.26 -1.04 17.48
N PRO A 493 2.87 0.11 17.23
CA PRO A 493 4.29 0.34 17.51
C PRO A 493 4.71 0.04 18.94
N SER A 494 3.85 0.33 19.91
CA SER A 494 4.07 0.09 21.34
C SER A 494 3.78 -1.35 21.79
N PHE A 495 3.13 -2.17 20.97
CA PHE A 495 2.77 -3.54 21.30
C PHE A 495 2.89 -4.44 20.05
N ARG A 496 4.12 -4.66 19.59
CA ARG A 496 4.46 -5.56 18.48
C ARG A 496 5.24 -6.77 18.90
N ALA A 497 5.88 -6.69 20.05
CA ALA A 497 6.68 -7.77 20.60
C ALA A 497 6.55 -7.80 22.10
N VAL A 498 6.75 -8.98 22.67
CA VAL A 498 6.66 -9.24 24.11
C VAL A 498 7.64 -10.35 24.46
N ASP A 499 8.25 -10.29 25.65
CA ASP A 499 9.12 -11.35 26.13
C ASP A 499 8.28 -12.35 26.94
N LEU A 500 8.18 -13.59 26.42
CA LEU A 500 7.41 -14.68 27.02
C LEU A 500 8.33 -15.82 27.41
N LYS A 501 8.03 -16.49 28.54
CA LYS A 501 8.73 -17.70 28.94
C LYS A 501 8.41 -18.83 27.95
N PRO A 502 9.31 -19.81 27.77
CA PRO A 502 8.98 -21.01 27.00
C PRO A 502 7.79 -21.74 27.63
N GLY A 503 6.89 -22.23 26.79
CA GLY A 503 5.68 -22.92 27.23
C GLY A 503 4.43 -22.49 26.45
N PRO A 504 3.26 -23.02 26.82
CA PRO A 504 1.99 -22.67 26.23
C PRO A 504 1.50 -21.30 26.71
N HIS A 505 1.17 -20.42 25.77
CA HIS A 505 0.59 -19.09 26.01
C HIS A 505 -0.72 -18.93 25.25
N VAL A 506 -1.69 -18.28 25.88
CA VAL A 506 -3.02 -18.03 25.31
C VAL A 506 -3.07 -16.61 24.78
N PHE A 507 -3.31 -16.48 23.46
CA PHE A 507 -3.47 -15.19 22.79
C PHE A 507 -4.94 -14.97 22.44
N ALA A 508 -5.54 -13.93 23.00
CA ALA A 508 -6.89 -13.47 22.66
C ALA A 508 -6.80 -12.32 21.67
N PHE A 509 -7.47 -12.44 20.53
CA PHE A 509 -7.49 -11.44 19.48
C PHE A 509 -8.90 -10.85 19.35
N GLN A 510 -9.01 -9.54 19.33
CA GLN A 510 -10.25 -8.82 19.07
C GLN A 510 -10.07 -7.87 17.90
N GLY A 511 -10.92 -7.97 16.88
CA GLY A 511 -10.88 -7.10 15.72
C GLY A 511 -11.38 -5.69 16.03
N ALA A 512 -10.63 -4.66 15.60
CA ALA A 512 -11.12 -3.29 15.64
C ALA A 512 -12.23 -3.09 14.57
N LEU A 513 -13.25 -2.28 14.91
CA LEU A 513 -14.33 -1.89 13.98
C LEU A 513 -15.21 -3.04 13.47
N ASP A 514 -15.53 -4.01 14.31
CA ASP A 514 -16.42 -5.14 13.99
C ASP A 514 -16.09 -5.95 12.71
N CYS A 515 -14.85 -5.79 12.16
CA CYS A 515 -14.46 -6.45 10.93
C CYS A 515 -14.32 -7.96 11.06
N CYS A 516 -13.99 -8.43 12.26
CA CYS A 516 -13.45 -9.77 12.46
C CYS A 516 -14.17 -10.48 13.60
N VAL A 517 -14.07 -11.79 13.60
CA VAL A 517 -14.53 -12.62 14.72
C VAL A 517 -13.44 -12.62 15.78
N ASP A 518 -13.82 -12.42 17.04
CA ASP A 518 -12.88 -12.52 18.15
C ASP A 518 -12.42 -13.98 18.28
N GLU A 519 -11.11 -14.19 18.39
CA GLU A 519 -10.51 -15.52 18.42
C GLU A 519 -9.50 -15.64 19.54
N THR A 520 -9.40 -16.84 20.08
CA THR A 520 -8.40 -17.19 21.09
C THR A 520 -7.62 -18.41 20.61
N ILE A 521 -6.30 -18.31 20.61
CA ILE A 521 -5.41 -19.41 20.22
C ILE A 521 -4.40 -19.71 21.33
N THR A 522 -3.99 -20.95 21.43
CA THR A 522 -2.88 -21.35 22.31
C THR A 522 -1.65 -21.64 21.45
N VAL A 523 -0.55 -20.97 21.72
CA VAL A 523 0.72 -21.15 21.02
C VAL A 523 1.78 -21.60 22.02
N ASN A 524 2.46 -22.68 21.72
CA ASN A 524 3.58 -23.14 22.52
C ASN A 524 4.87 -22.45 22.07
N ILE A 525 5.45 -21.62 22.94
CA ILE A 525 6.70 -20.91 22.67
C ILE A 525 7.87 -21.86 22.97
N PRO A 526 8.66 -22.26 21.97
CA PRO A 526 9.78 -23.17 22.19
C PRO A 526 10.92 -22.44 22.92
N PRO A 527 11.72 -23.16 23.75
CA PRO A 527 12.93 -22.60 24.34
C PRO A 527 13.98 -22.32 23.27
N GLY A 528 14.87 -21.36 23.51
CA GLY A 528 16.00 -21.08 22.63
C GLY A 528 16.27 -19.61 22.39
N PRO A 529 17.44 -19.27 21.86
CA PRO A 529 17.82 -17.89 21.54
C PRO A 529 17.08 -17.37 20.31
N GLY A 530 16.99 -16.05 20.23
CA GLY A 530 16.43 -15.33 19.08
C GLY A 530 14.92 -15.10 19.13
N THR A 531 14.42 -14.49 18.07
CA THR A 531 13.02 -14.05 17.97
C THR A 531 12.11 -15.18 17.52
N TYR A 532 10.96 -15.32 18.18
CA TYR A 532 9.86 -16.19 17.74
C TYR A 532 8.72 -15.37 17.17
N VAL A 533 8.11 -15.81 16.07
CA VAL A 533 7.03 -15.06 15.41
C VAL A 533 5.70 -15.80 15.60
N VAL A 534 4.75 -15.13 16.24
CA VAL A 534 3.35 -15.57 16.32
C VAL A 534 2.56 -14.85 15.24
N SER A 535 2.18 -15.58 14.19
CA SER A 535 1.37 -15.06 13.08
C SER A 535 -0.01 -15.72 13.15
N HIS A 536 -1.07 -14.89 13.19
CA HIS A 536 -2.44 -15.38 13.20
C HIS A 536 -3.32 -14.54 12.30
N ARG A 537 -4.14 -15.20 11.46
CA ARG A 537 -5.14 -14.55 10.60
C ARG A 537 -6.53 -14.77 11.21
N LEU A 538 -7.20 -13.68 11.60
CA LEU A 538 -8.56 -13.73 12.10
C LEU A 538 -9.54 -13.99 10.96
N ARG A 539 -10.64 -14.67 11.27
CA ARG A 539 -11.77 -14.82 10.35
C ARG A 539 -12.53 -13.50 10.24
N PHE A 540 -12.79 -13.09 9.00
CA PHE A 540 -13.57 -11.90 8.72
C PHE A 540 -15.06 -12.17 8.95
N ARG A 541 -15.80 -11.17 9.48
CA ARG A 541 -17.25 -11.19 9.54
C ARG A 541 -17.80 -11.06 8.13
N ALA A 542 -18.96 -11.67 7.88
CA ALA A 542 -19.68 -11.50 6.64
C ALA A 542 -20.04 -10.03 6.41
N ALA A 543 -19.98 -9.56 5.16
CA ALA A 543 -20.54 -8.28 4.75
C ALA A 543 -22.03 -8.43 4.47
N ASN A 544 -22.79 -7.35 4.59
CA ASN A 544 -24.19 -7.29 4.24
C ASN A 544 -24.39 -6.34 3.05
N LEU A 545 -25.19 -6.77 2.08
CA LEU A 545 -25.52 -5.99 0.90
C LEU A 545 -27.02 -5.81 0.76
N ILE A 546 -27.48 -4.58 0.51
CA ILE A 546 -28.83 -4.29 0.04
C ILE A 546 -28.75 -3.80 -1.40
N VAL A 547 -29.47 -4.46 -2.30
CA VAL A 547 -29.63 -4.03 -3.67
C VAL A 547 -31.00 -3.38 -3.84
N ALA A 548 -31.03 -2.08 -4.12
CA ALA A 548 -32.25 -1.37 -4.49
C ALA A 548 -32.43 -1.40 -5.99
N SER A 549 -33.66 -1.59 -6.49
CA SER A 549 -33.95 -1.57 -7.92
C SER A 549 -35.31 -0.91 -8.21
N ASN A 550 -35.51 -0.52 -9.47
CA ASN A 550 -36.77 0.04 -9.95
C ASN A 550 -37.92 -1.00 -10.07
N THR A 551 -37.58 -2.29 -9.98
CA THR A 551 -38.54 -3.40 -10.00
C THR A 551 -38.08 -4.52 -9.08
N PRO A 552 -38.96 -5.33 -8.47
CA PRO A 552 -38.55 -6.50 -7.69
C PRO A 552 -37.74 -7.47 -8.54
N ALA A 553 -36.55 -7.86 -8.04
CA ALA A 553 -35.60 -8.67 -8.79
C ALA A 553 -34.91 -9.68 -7.89
N TYR A 554 -34.37 -10.73 -8.50
CA TYR A 554 -33.46 -11.68 -7.87
C TYR A 554 -32.03 -11.18 -7.94
N VAL A 555 -31.30 -11.42 -6.87
CA VAL A 555 -29.89 -11.04 -6.74
C VAL A 555 -29.06 -12.29 -6.52
N VAL A 556 -28.02 -12.47 -7.35
CA VAL A 556 -27.06 -13.56 -7.25
C VAL A 556 -25.67 -12.97 -7.15
N ILE A 557 -24.89 -13.40 -6.17
CA ILE A 557 -23.55 -12.89 -5.89
C ILE A 557 -22.55 -14.03 -6.06
N ASP A 558 -21.42 -13.75 -6.76
CA ASP A 558 -20.30 -14.67 -6.99
C ASP A 558 -20.74 -16.05 -7.51
N GLU A 559 -21.47 -16.05 -8.61
CA GLU A 559 -21.98 -17.28 -9.26
C GLU A 559 -22.87 -18.17 -8.35
N GLY A 560 -23.49 -17.55 -7.34
CA GLY A 560 -24.44 -18.23 -6.47
C GLY A 560 -23.94 -18.56 -5.07
N LYS A 561 -22.76 -18.06 -4.65
CA LYS A 561 -22.27 -18.17 -3.28
C LYS A 561 -23.17 -17.45 -2.28
N ALA A 562 -23.85 -16.37 -2.71
CA ALA A 562 -24.95 -15.75 -1.96
C ALA A 562 -26.11 -15.41 -2.89
N ARG A 563 -27.34 -15.47 -2.40
CA ARG A 563 -28.57 -15.20 -3.17
C ARG A 563 -29.57 -14.45 -2.30
N GLY A 564 -30.38 -13.59 -2.92
CA GLY A 564 -31.43 -12.85 -2.23
C GLY A 564 -32.37 -12.16 -3.20
N ARG A 565 -33.16 -11.24 -2.68
CA ARG A 565 -34.03 -10.37 -3.47
C ARG A 565 -33.64 -8.92 -3.25
N THR A 566 -33.97 -8.08 -4.20
CA THR A 566 -33.86 -6.62 -4.02
C THR A 566 -34.59 -6.19 -2.77
N TRP A 567 -34.07 -5.13 -2.11
CA TRP A 567 -34.61 -4.55 -0.85
C TRP A 567 -34.46 -5.46 0.40
N SER A 568 -33.83 -6.64 0.27
CA SER A 568 -33.50 -7.49 1.43
C SER A 568 -31.98 -7.43 1.71
N VAL A 569 -31.61 -7.72 2.96
CA VAL A 569 -30.23 -7.86 3.37
C VAL A 569 -29.71 -9.20 2.86
N ILE A 570 -28.64 -9.19 2.08
CA ILE A 570 -27.95 -10.37 1.56
C ILE A 570 -26.59 -10.46 2.25
N THR A 571 -26.36 -11.54 2.98
CA THR A 571 -25.10 -11.78 3.69
C THR A 571 -24.09 -12.43 2.77
N VAL A 572 -22.91 -11.81 2.64
CA VAL A 572 -21.82 -12.24 1.75
C VAL A 572 -20.59 -12.57 2.58
N GLN A 573 -20.13 -13.81 2.50
CA GLN A 573 -18.95 -14.27 3.23
C GLN A 573 -17.68 -13.59 2.71
N GLN A 574 -16.79 -13.22 3.63
CA GLN A 574 -15.50 -12.59 3.37
C GLN A 574 -14.35 -13.52 3.81
N PRO A 575 -13.97 -14.54 2.99
CA PRO A 575 -13.06 -15.59 3.47
C PRO A 575 -11.61 -15.16 3.62
N ASN A 576 -11.14 -14.22 2.81
CA ASN A 576 -9.69 -13.96 2.67
C ASN A 576 -9.26 -12.53 2.98
N ASP A 577 -10.14 -11.53 2.79
CA ASP A 577 -9.77 -10.12 2.89
C ASP A 577 -10.84 -9.30 3.62
N MET A 578 -10.40 -8.23 4.28
CA MET A 578 -11.29 -7.28 4.95
C MET A 578 -12.19 -6.54 3.94
N ILE A 579 -11.75 -6.39 2.69
CA ILE A 579 -12.50 -5.81 1.59
C ILE A 579 -12.42 -6.77 0.42
N GLY A 580 -13.57 -7.33 0.00
CA GLY A 580 -13.69 -8.22 -1.14
C GLY A 580 -14.40 -7.55 -2.32
N MET A 581 -13.98 -7.91 -3.54
CA MET A 581 -14.73 -7.60 -4.76
C MET A 581 -15.68 -8.74 -5.05
N HIS A 582 -16.95 -8.42 -5.27
CA HIS A 582 -18.02 -9.39 -5.51
C HIS A 582 -18.78 -9.03 -6.77
N VAL A 583 -19.10 -10.02 -7.57
CA VAL A 583 -19.91 -9.87 -8.80
C VAL A 583 -21.37 -10.06 -8.43
N VAL A 584 -22.16 -8.98 -8.56
CA VAL A 584 -23.59 -8.95 -8.26
C VAL A 584 -24.37 -8.96 -9.56
N ARG A 585 -25.16 -10.02 -9.80
CA ARG A 585 -26.09 -10.11 -10.91
C ARG A 585 -27.51 -9.88 -10.40
N VAL A 586 -28.23 -8.99 -11.05
CA VAL A 586 -29.62 -8.64 -10.74
C VAL A 586 -30.49 -8.98 -11.95
N SER A 587 -31.50 -9.85 -11.74
CA SER A 587 -32.35 -10.39 -12.80
C SER A 587 -33.84 -10.25 -12.44
N ALA A 588 -34.66 -9.83 -13.39
CA ALA A 588 -36.12 -9.82 -13.26
C ALA A 588 -36.80 -10.24 -14.57
N ASP A 589 -37.96 -10.89 -14.47
CA ASP A 589 -38.69 -11.35 -15.65
C ASP A 589 -39.02 -10.17 -16.59
N GLY A 590 -38.78 -10.36 -17.89
CA GLY A 590 -39.00 -9.35 -18.91
C GLY A 590 -38.03 -8.16 -18.88
N HIS A 591 -36.92 -8.28 -18.14
CA HIS A 591 -35.88 -7.24 -18.06
C HIS A 591 -34.51 -7.82 -18.44
N ARG A 592 -33.60 -6.93 -18.86
CA ARG A 592 -32.19 -7.31 -19.09
C ARG A 592 -31.48 -7.47 -17.74
N ASP A 593 -30.69 -8.54 -17.62
CA ASP A 593 -29.81 -8.75 -16.47
C ASP A 593 -28.78 -7.61 -16.36
N VAL A 594 -28.58 -7.13 -15.16
CA VAL A 594 -27.50 -6.18 -14.84
C VAL A 594 -26.46 -6.88 -13.98
N VAL A 595 -25.20 -6.80 -14.39
CA VAL A 595 -24.06 -7.34 -13.66
C VAL A 595 -23.17 -6.17 -13.23
N ARG A 596 -22.84 -6.12 -11.94
CA ARG A 596 -21.96 -5.11 -11.35
C ARG A 596 -20.94 -5.74 -10.42
N GLU A 597 -19.72 -5.22 -10.45
CA GLU A 597 -18.72 -5.48 -9.42
C GLU A 597 -18.92 -4.52 -8.26
N VAL A 598 -19.00 -5.07 -7.06
CA VAL A 598 -19.25 -4.32 -5.83
C VAL A 598 -18.15 -4.64 -4.82
N ARG A 599 -17.63 -3.61 -4.21
CA ARG A 599 -16.64 -3.73 -3.16
C ARG A 599 -17.35 -3.79 -1.81
N LEU A 600 -17.27 -4.94 -1.13
CA LEU A 600 -17.89 -5.13 0.18
C LEU A 600 -16.82 -5.19 1.28
N ARG A 601 -17.11 -4.58 2.40
CA ARG A 601 -16.24 -4.58 3.58
C ARG A 601 -16.80 -5.50 4.66
N ALA A 602 -15.96 -6.37 5.22
CA ALA A 602 -16.31 -7.28 6.29
C ALA A 602 -17.02 -6.54 7.45
N GLY A 603 -18.12 -7.12 7.94
CA GLY A 603 -18.92 -6.59 9.05
C GLY A 603 -19.75 -5.34 8.73
N GLN A 604 -19.68 -4.78 7.52
CA GLN A 604 -20.43 -3.58 7.14
C GLN A 604 -21.62 -3.88 6.25
N LEU A 605 -22.62 -2.97 6.30
CA LEU A 605 -23.76 -2.96 5.41
C LEU A 605 -23.51 -1.97 4.27
N GLU A 606 -23.52 -2.47 3.03
CA GLU A 606 -23.42 -1.66 1.81
C GLU A 606 -24.76 -1.62 1.10
N ARG A 607 -25.06 -0.50 0.45
CA ARG A 607 -26.28 -0.34 -0.36
C ARG A 607 -25.92 0.13 -1.76
N ILE A 608 -26.43 -0.59 -2.77
CA ILE A 608 -26.28 -0.24 -4.18
C ILE A 608 -27.65 -0.05 -4.83
N GLU A 609 -27.69 0.78 -5.88
CA GLU A 609 -28.89 1.00 -6.70
C GLU A 609 -28.65 0.51 -8.11
N VAL A 610 -29.61 -0.23 -8.66
CA VAL A 610 -29.58 -0.84 -9.98
C VAL A 610 -30.89 -0.54 -10.69
N THR A 611 -30.79 -0.05 -11.94
CA THR A 611 -31.97 0.15 -12.82
C THR A 611 -32.01 -0.98 -13.82
N LEU A 612 -33.13 -1.71 -13.87
CA LEU A 612 -33.38 -2.78 -14.85
C LEU A 612 -34.20 -2.22 -16.01
N GLU A 613 -33.71 -2.45 -17.24
CA GLU A 613 -34.39 -2.05 -18.48
C GLU A 613 -35.29 -3.19 -18.97
N LYS A 614 -36.54 -2.86 -19.35
CA LYS A 614 -37.44 -3.83 -19.97
C LYS A 614 -36.91 -4.29 -21.32
N VAL A 615 -36.99 -5.57 -21.60
CA VAL A 615 -36.76 -6.12 -22.93
C VAL A 615 -37.92 -5.67 -23.82
N PRO A 616 -37.68 -5.04 -24.98
CA PRO A 616 -38.76 -4.68 -25.90
C PRO A 616 -39.52 -5.96 -26.33
N GLU A 617 -40.83 -5.92 -26.21
CA GLU A 617 -41.72 -6.99 -26.69
C GLU A 617 -41.59 -7.06 -28.22
N VAL A 618 -41.06 -8.18 -28.74
CA VAL A 618 -40.99 -8.41 -30.18
C VAL A 618 -42.45 -8.57 -30.67
N ALA A 619 -42.95 -7.60 -31.44
CA ALA A 619 -44.25 -7.71 -32.07
C ALA A 619 -44.32 -9.02 -32.87
N PRO A 620 -45.41 -9.80 -32.81
CA PRO A 620 -45.55 -10.99 -33.61
C PRO A 620 -45.50 -10.62 -35.09
N PRO A 621 -44.92 -11.46 -35.95
CA PRO A 621 -44.88 -11.18 -37.40
C PRO A 621 -46.30 -11.01 -37.92
N PRO A 622 -46.55 -10.06 -38.82
CA PRO A 622 -47.85 -9.88 -39.45
C PRO A 622 -48.22 -11.18 -40.18
N GLY A 623 -49.38 -11.76 -39.81
CA GLY A 623 -49.95 -12.95 -40.42
C GLY A 623 -50.40 -12.73 -41.87
#